data_ae5094cf6fd838e9492274a52b34abe9
#
_entry.id   ae5094cf6fd838e9492274a52b34abe9
#
_cell.length_a   1.000
_cell.length_b   1.000
_cell.length_c   1.000
_cell.angle_alpha   90.00
_cell.angle_beta   90.00
_cell.angle_gamma   90.00
#
_symmetry.space_group_name_H-M   'P 1'
#
loop_
_entity.id
_entity.type
_entity.pdbx_description
1 polymer ?
#
loop_
_entity_poly.entity_id
_entity_poly.type
_entity_poly.pdbx_seq_one_letter_code
_entity_poly.pdbx_strand_id
1 'polypeptide(L)' 'MKANCPECEAEITLDKPLRGEIIVCPDCGAELEVTSENPIALDLAPQEEEDWGE' A
#
# COMPACT_ATOMS: atom_id res chain seq x y z
N MET A 1 10.06 -9.57 3.38
CA MET A 1 9.12 -9.78 2.29
C MET A 1 9.17 -8.63 1.33
N LYS A 2 8.90 -8.90 0.08
CA LYS A 2 8.96 -7.86 -0.92
C LYS A 2 7.68 -7.80 -1.71
N ALA A 3 7.27 -6.62 -2.08
CA ALA A 3 6.06 -6.42 -2.84
C ALA A 3 6.30 -5.34 -3.88
N ASN A 4 5.42 -5.26 -4.86
CA ASN A 4 5.57 -4.27 -5.91
C ASN A 4 4.51 -3.20 -5.78
N CYS A 5 4.92 -1.97 -5.96
CA CYS A 5 3.99 -0.86 -5.93
C CYS A 5 3.07 -0.94 -7.15
N PRO A 6 1.76 -0.83 -6.98
CA PRO A 6 0.86 -0.88 -8.12
C PRO A 6 0.87 0.39 -8.96
N GLU A 7 1.52 1.44 -8.44
CA GLU A 7 1.60 2.68 -9.22
C GLU A 7 2.86 2.76 -10.05
N CYS A 8 4.01 2.66 -9.42
CA CYS A 8 5.28 2.79 -10.13
C CYS A 8 6.01 1.47 -10.28
N GLU A 9 5.47 0.41 -9.71
CA GLU A 9 6.04 -0.93 -9.80
C GLU A 9 7.42 -1.00 -9.16
N ALA A 10 7.69 -0.14 -8.22
CA ALA A 10 8.96 -0.20 -7.49
C ALA A 10 8.90 -1.33 -6.48
N GLU A 11 10.02 -1.97 -6.25
CA GLU A 11 10.05 -3.05 -5.29
C GLU A 11 10.11 -2.48 -3.90
N ILE A 12 9.24 -2.89 -3.03
CA ILE A 12 9.15 -2.39 -1.67
C ILE A 12 9.48 -3.54 -0.72
N THR A 13 10.45 -3.31 0.15
CA THR A 13 10.84 -4.31 1.13
C THR A 13 10.05 -4.07 2.40
N LEU A 14 9.36 -5.10 2.86
CA LEU A 14 8.56 -5.01 4.06
C LEU A 14 9.09 -6.00 5.08
N ASP A 15 9.12 -5.58 6.34
CA ASP A 15 9.64 -6.43 7.38
C ASP A 15 8.54 -7.33 7.90
N LYS A 16 7.49 -6.81 8.45
CA LYS A 16 6.41 -7.62 8.94
C LYS A 16 5.12 -6.99 8.52
N PRO A 17 4.73 -7.13 7.25
CA PRO A 17 3.52 -6.50 6.79
C PRO A 17 2.30 -7.18 7.40
N LEU A 18 1.35 -6.38 7.83
CA LEU A 18 0.12 -6.89 8.38
C LEU A 18 -1.02 -6.51 7.45
N ARG A 19 -1.96 -7.41 7.29
CA ARG A 19 -3.07 -7.12 6.41
C ARG A 19 -3.85 -5.93 6.95
N GLY A 20 -4.13 -4.99 6.10
CA GLY A 20 -4.79 -3.76 6.51
C GLY A 20 -3.85 -2.64 6.86
N GLU A 21 -2.54 -2.91 6.85
CA GLU A 21 -1.59 -1.87 7.22
C GLU A 21 -1.36 -0.96 6.04
N ILE A 22 -1.18 0.31 6.31
CA ILE A 22 -0.92 1.31 5.27
C ILE A 22 0.56 1.60 5.24
N ILE A 23 1.15 1.51 4.05
CA ILE A 23 2.56 1.84 3.88
C ILE A 23 2.65 2.86 2.76
N VAL A 24 3.76 3.57 2.72
CA VAL A 24 3.96 4.58 1.70
C VAL A 24 5.10 4.13 0.81
N CYS A 25 4.87 4.16 -0.49
CA CYS A 25 5.90 3.78 -1.43
C CYS A 25 7.02 4.80 -1.37
N PRO A 26 8.26 4.35 -1.18
CA PRO A 26 9.37 5.30 -1.09
C PRO A 26 9.75 5.89 -2.43
N ASP A 27 9.22 5.36 -3.50
CA ASP A 27 9.58 5.84 -4.83
C ASP A 27 8.57 6.84 -5.36
N CYS A 28 7.32 6.54 -5.41
CA CYS A 28 6.31 7.44 -5.92
C CYS A 28 5.52 8.13 -4.82
N GLY A 29 5.65 7.66 -3.60
CA GLY A 29 4.95 8.28 -2.47
C GLY A 29 3.49 7.91 -2.36
N ALA A 30 3.04 6.92 -3.09
CA ALA A 30 1.64 6.53 -3.03
C ALA A 30 1.35 5.77 -1.75
N GLU A 31 0.18 5.95 -1.20
CA GLU A 31 -0.22 5.24 0.00
C GLU A 31 -0.79 3.90 -0.43
N LEU A 32 -0.29 2.84 0.13
CA LEU A 32 -0.67 1.49 -0.26
C LEU A 32 -1.18 0.74 0.95
N GLU A 33 -2.10 -0.17 0.70
CA GLU A 33 -2.65 -0.97 1.76
C GLU A 33 -2.28 -2.42 1.54
N VAL A 34 -1.88 -3.10 2.58
CA VAL A 34 -1.55 -4.51 2.48
C VAL A 34 -2.85 -5.28 2.46
N THR A 35 -3.19 -5.85 1.30
CA THR A 35 -4.44 -6.57 1.17
C THR A 35 -4.26 -8.05 1.46
N SER A 36 -3.04 -8.56 1.40
CA SER A 36 -2.78 -9.95 1.68
C SER A 36 -1.36 -10.10 2.21
N GLU A 37 -1.16 -11.05 3.08
CA GLU A 37 0.16 -11.25 3.66
C GLU A 37 0.87 -12.44 3.06
N ASN A 38 0.16 -13.41 2.57
CA ASN A 38 0.81 -14.61 2.07
C ASN A 38 -0.01 -15.20 0.93
N PRO A 39 0.32 -14.85 -0.28
CA PRO A 39 1.44 -14.00 -0.65
C PRO A 39 1.16 -12.53 -0.39
N ILE A 40 2.22 -11.77 -0.27
CA ILE A 40 2.07 -10.36 0.03
C ILE A 40 1.49 -9.66 -1.19
N ALA A 41 0.53 -8.82 -0.97
CA ALA A 41 -0.11 -8.06 -2.03
C ALA A 41 -0.41 -6.66 -1.54
N LEU A 42 -0.20 -5.69 -2.39
CA LEU A 42 -0.45 -4.31 -2.06
C LEU A 42 -1.44 -3.74 -3.05
N ASP A 43 -2.21 -2.78 -2.58
CA ASP A 43 -3.16 -2.11 -3.44
C ASP A 43 -3.19 -0.66 -3.02
N LEU A 44 -3.79 0.20 -3.81
CA LEU A 44 -3.87 1.60 -3.46
C LEU A 44 -4.76 1.75 -2.26
N ALA A 45 -4.28 2.45 -1.26
CA ALA A 45 -5.07 2.66 -0.07
C ALA A 45 -6.25 3.57 -0.39
N PRO A 46 -7.39 3.37 0.26
CA PRO A 46 -8.54 4.21 -0.01
C PRO A 46 -8.25 5.63 0.47
N GLN A 47 -8.62 6.59 -0.34
CA GLN A 47 -8.39 7.94 0.03
C GLN A 47 -9.57 8.45 0.75
N GLU A 48 -9.40 9.04 1.89
CA GLU A 48 -10.49 9.52 2.60
C GLU A 48 -10.80 10.84 2.19
N GLU A 49 -11.24 11.14 1.28
CA GLU A 49 -11.57 12.39 0.84
C GLU A 49 -12.57 12.94 1.53
N GLU A 50 -12.84 13.16 2.08
CA GLU A 50 -13.77 13.54 2.57
C GLU A 50 -14.61 14.24 2.14
N ASP A 51 -15.22 14.36 1.96
CA ASP A 51 -15.92 14.96 1.54
C ASP A 51 -16.99 15.11 2.03
N TRP A 52 -17.24 15.35 2.46
CA TRP A 52 -17.96 15.52 2.92
C TRP A 52 -18.86 16.05 2.60
N GLY A 53 -19.18 16.14 2.40
CA GLY A 53 -19.85 16.62 2.10
C GLY A 53 -20.83 16.70 2.32
N GLU A 54 -21.00 16.71 2.43
CA GLU A 54 -21.64 16.81 2.64
C GLU A 54 -22.03 16.92 2.74
#